data_4862ef8aba5405689c5cc4155efd3d31
#
_entry.id   4862ef8aba5405689c5cc4155efd3d31
#
_cell.length_a   1.000
_cell.length_b   1.000
_cell.length_c   1.000
_cell.angle_alpha   90.00
_cell.angle_beta   90.00
_cell.angle_gamma   90.00
#
_symmetry.space_group_name_H-M   'P 1'
#
loop_
_entity.id
_entity.type
_entity.pdbx_description
1 polymer ?
#
loop_
_entity_poly.entity_id
_entity_poly.type
_entity_poly.pdbx_seq_one_letter_code
_entity_poly.pdbx_strand_id
1 'polypeptide(L)' 'MKQAEIKELSVEELKEKMGDFKKQYDDLKMAHAVTPLENPLQLKTARRTVARLATELTKRENQ' A
#
# COMPACT_ATOMS: atom_id res chain seq x y z
N MET A 1 -1.84 -3.82 6.08
CA MET A 1 -1.24 -3.42 7.38
C MET A 1 -2.24 -2.63 8.21
N LYS A 2 -2.18 -2.81 9.49
CA LYS A 2 -3.03 -2.04 10.40
C LYS A 2 -2.42 -0.67 10.64
N GLN A 3 -3.26 0.31 10.94
CA GLN A 3 -2.83 1.68 11.18
C GLN A 3 -1.79 1.78 12.31
N ALA A 4 -1.95 0.98 13.35
CA ALA A 4 -1.01 0.97 14.47
C ALA A 4 0.38 0.53 14.04
N GLU A 5 0.47 -0.47 13.16
CA GLU A 5 1.74 -0.95 12.63
C GLU A 5 2.42 0.13 11.78
N ILE A 6 1.64 0.85 10.99
CA ILE A 6 2.16 1.91 10.12
C ILE A 6 2.75 3.03 10.97
N LYS A 7 2.11 3.37 12.08
CA LYS A 7 2.58 4.44 12.97
C LYS A 7 3.91 4.12 13.64
N GLU A 8 4.23 2.85 13.80
CA GLU A 8 5.47 2.42 14.45
C GLU A 8 6.67 2.43 13.50
N LEU A 9 6.44 2.55 12.19
CA LEU A 9 7.50 2.52 11.20
C LEU A 9 8.23 3.86 11.12
N SER A 10 9.54 3.81 10.86
CA SER A 10 10.32 5.00 10.58
C SER A 10 10.02 5.52 9.17
N VAL A 11 10.46 6.75 8.86
CA VAL A 11 10.23 7.34 7.53
C VAL A 11 10.85 6.47 6.44
N GLU A 12 12.06 5.97 6.66
CA GLU A 12 12.72 5.11 5.68
C GLU A 12 11.98 3.81 5.47
N GLU A 13 11.50 3.20 6.55
CA GLU A 13 10.70 1.98 6.48
C GLU A 13 9.38 2.23 5.77
N LEU A 14 8.76 3.38 6.00
CA LEU A 14 7.52 3.75 5.33
C LEU A 14 7.73 3.84 3.82
N LYS A 15 8.82 4.46 3.38
CA LYS A 15 9.13 4.57 1.95
C LYS A 15 9.36 3.22 1.33
N GLU A 16 10.09 2.35 2.02
CA GLU A 16 10.36 1.00 1.55
C GLU A 16 9.06 0.19 1.43
N LYS A 17 8.26 0.20 2.49
CA LYS A 17 6.99 -0.53 2.49
C LYS A 17 6.02 0.00 1.44
N MET A 18 5.96 1.32 1.29
CA MET A 18 5.11 1.92 0.26
C MET A 18 5.50 1.45 -1.13
N GLY A 19 6.80 1.41 -1.42
CA GLY A 19 7.29 0.92 -2.71
C GLY A 19 6.92 -0.55 -2.94
N ASP A 20 7.10 -1.39 -1.93
CA ASP A 20 6.78 -2.81 -2.01
C ASP A 20 5.29 -3.04 -2.24
N PHE A 21 4.44 -2.37 -1.47
CA PHE A 21 2.99 -2.54 -1.60
C PHE A 21 2.46 -1.94 -2.89
N LYS A 22 3.06 -0.84 -3.35
CA LYS A 22 2.70 -0.25 -4.62
C LYS A 22 2.99 -1.20 -5.76
N LYS A 23 4.14 -1.87 -5.72
CA LYS A 23 4.50 -2.87 -6.71
C LYS A 23 3.52 -4.04 -6.69
N GLN A 24 3.17 -4.53 -5.50
CA GLN A 24 2.19 -5.60 -5.37
C GLN A 24 0.83 -5.18 -5.94
N TYR A 25 0.42 -3.95 -5.67
CA TYR A 25 -0.83 -3.43 -6.19
C TYR A 25 -0.80 -3.37 -7.72
N ASP A 26 0.30 -2.89 -8.28
CA ASP A 26 0.45 -2.82 -9.74
C ASP A 26 0.40 -4.21 -10.37
N ASP A 27 1.08 -5.18 -9.76
CA ASP A 27 1.07 -6.56 -10.23
C ASP A 27 -0.33 -7.16 -10.19
N LEU A 28 -1.07 -6.94 -9.10
CA LEU A 28 -2.45 -7.40 -8.97
C LEU A 28 -3.37 -6.73 -9.99
N LYS A 29 -3.15 -5.45 -10.23
CA LYS A 29 -3.95 -4.69 -11.19
C LYS A 29 -3.71 -5.21 -12.61
N MET A 30 -2.49 -5.53 -12.96
CA MET A 30 -2.16 -6.11 -14.27
C MET A 30 -2.76 -7.50 -14.41
N ALA A 31 -2.65 -8.32 -13.37
CA ALA A 31 -3.24 -9.66 -13.39
C ALA A 31 -4.76 -9.59 -13.55
N HIS A 32 -5.41 -8.63 -12.90
CA HIS A 32 -6.85 -8.44 -13.02
C HIS A 32 -7.25 -8.01 -14.42
N ALA A 33 -6.42 -7.20 -15.09
CA ALA A 33 -6.70 -6.75 -16.45
C ALA A 33 -6.60 -7.88 -17.47
N VAL A 34 -5.65 -8.81 -17.24
CA VAL A 34 -5.45 -9.95 -18.16
C VAL A 34 -6.46 -11.06 -17.87
N THR A 35 -6.63 -11.40 -16.61
CA THR A 35 -7.56 -12.45 -16.17
C THR A 35 -8.36 -11.90 -14.97
N PRO A 36 -9.67 -11.64 -15.15
CA PRO A 36 -10.46 -11.08 -14.05
C PRO A 36 -10.32 -11.94 -12.79
N LEU A 37 -9.91 -11.30 -11.69
CA LEU A 37 -9.75 -11.97 -10.42
C LEU A 37 -11.12 -12.29 -9.82
N GLU A 38 -11.26 -13.47 -9.22
CA GLU A 38 -12.48 -13.86 -8.56
C GLU A 38 -12.74 -13.03 -7.31
N ASN A 39 -11.67 -12.50 -6.70
CA ASN A 39 -11.78 -11.75 -5.46
C ASN A 39 -11.12 -10.36 -5.60
N PRO A 40 -11.89 -9.34 -6.00
CA PRO A 40 -11.38 -7.98 -6.09
C PRO A 40 -11.03 -7.37 -4.74
N LEU A 41 -11.34 -8.07 -3.65
CA LEU A 41 -11.03 -7.60 -2.31
C LEU A 41 -9.52 -7.41 -2.10
N GLN A 42 -8.70 -8.26 -2.75
CA GLN A 42 -7.26 -8.14 -2.68
C GLN A 42 -6.76 -6.81 -3.24
N LEU A 43 -7.36 -6.37 -4.36
CA LEU A 43 -7.04 -5.07 -4.95
C LEU A 43 -7.41 -3.92 -4.02
N LYS A 44 -8.58 -3.99 -3.41
CA LYS A 44 -9.04 -2.97 -2.48
C LYS A 44 -8.14 -2.90 -1.25
N THR A 45 -7.74 -4.04 -0.72
CA THR A 45 -6.87 -4.11 0.46
C THR A 45 -5.49 -3.54 0.14
N ALA A 46 -4.90 -3.93 -0.99
CA ALA A 46 -3.59 -3.43 -1.40
C ALA A 46 -3.62 -1.91 -1.61
N ARG A 47 -4.65 -1.42 -2.31
CA ARG A 47 -4.82 0.01 -2.54
C ARG A 47 -4.95 0.79 -1.23
N ARG A 48 -5.73 0.25 -0.30
CA ARG A 48 -5.94 0.87 1.00
C ARG A 48 -4.64 0.94 1.80
N THR A 49 -3.85 -0.13 1.77
CA THR A 49 -2.56 -0.18 2.44
C THR A 49 -1.60 0.87 1.87
N VAL A 50 -1.51 0.97 0.55
CA VAL A 50 -0.67 1.98 -0.11
C VAL A 50 -1.12 3.39 0.28
N ALA A 51 -2.43 3.64 0.29
CA ALA A 51 -2.97 4.94 0.65
C ALA A 51 -2.64 5.31 2.10
N ARG A 52 -2.74 4.35 3.01
CA ARG A 52 -2.40 4.58 4.42
C ARG A 52 -0.92 4.89 4.61
N LEU A 53 -0.06 4.15 3.92
CA LEU A 53 1.38 4.39 3.97
C LEU A 53 1.73 5.77 3.42
N ALA A 54 1.14 6.13 2.29
CA ALA A 54 1.36 7.44 1.67
C ALA A 54 0.88 8.57 2.59
N THR A 55 -0.27 8.41 3.22
CA THR A 55 -0.83 9.41 4.14
C THR A 55 0.09 9.61 5.35
N GLU A 56 0.56 8.52 5.94
CA GLU A 56 1.45 8.60 7.09
C GLU A 56 2.78 9.24 6.73
N LEU A 57 3.32 8.90 5.57
CA LEU A 57 4.58 9.47 5.09
C LEU A 57 4.46 10.98 4.88
N THR A 58 3.38 11.41 4.21
CA THR A 58 3.09 12.83 3.99
C THR A 58 2.97 13.57 5.32
N LYS A 59 2.27 12.96 6.26
CA LYS A 59 2.05 13.54 7.58
C LYS A 59 3.38 13.76 8.32
N ARG A 60 4.32 12.82 8.22
CA ARG A 60 5.62 12.94 8.86
C ARG A 60 6.52 13.96 8.15
N GLU A 61 6.44 14.04 6.84
CA GLU A 61 7.23 15.00 6.08
C GLU A 61 6.79 16.44 6.35
N ASN A 62 5.54 16.64 6.73
CA ASN A 62 4.98 17.95 7.03
C ASN A 62 5.08 18.36 8.50
N GLN A 63 5.67 17.53 9.32
CA GLN A 63 5.89 17.87 10.74
C GLN A 63 7.16 18.67 10.95
#